data_de4f0bb4fef61d9d4ebd8ae89d409dc2
#
_entry.id   de4f0bb4fef61d9d4ebd8ae89d409dc2
#
_cell.length_a   1.000
_cell.length_b   1.000
_cell.length_c   1.000
_cell.angle_alpha   90.00
_cell.angle_beta   90.00
_cell.angle_gamma   90.00
#
_symmetry.space_group_name_H-M   'P 1'
#
loop_
_entity.id
_entity.type
_entity.pdbx_description
1 polymer ?
#
loop_
_entity_poly.entity_id
_entity_poly.type
_entity_poly.pdbx_seq_one_letter_code
_entity_poly.pdbx_strand_id
1 'polypeptide(L)'
;MKLVIASDIHGAADACARLMSAIEAESPDRVVLLGDLLYHGPRNDLPKDYAPKRVIEMLNSIADRVIAVRGNCEAEVDQMVLKFPCMADHNVLLDSGAEGGPYTLFLTHGHVYGPGYHNSVDSWPALPPRSALVYGHTHIKVSEKDAEHGAWVFNPGSAGIPKDGSASYGVYESGRFEHRML
;
A
#
# COMPACT_ATOMS: atom_id res chain seq x y z
N MET A 1 -1.14 10.13 -14.21
CA MET A 1 -0.28 9.08 -13.57
C MET A 1 -1.18 7.94 -13.15
N LYS A 2 -0.78 6.68 -13.47
CA LYS A 2 -1.49 5.47 -13.03
C LYS A 2 -0.62 4.70 -12.04
N LEU A 3 -1.18 4.32 -10.88
CA LEU A 3 -0.51 3.54 -9.84
C LEU A 3 -1.30 2.27 -9.53
N VAL A 4 -0.58 1.18 -9.27
CA VAL A 4 -1.10 0.04 -8.51
C VAL A 4 -0.62 0.19 -7.07
N ILE A 5 -1.53 0.08 -6.11
CA ILE A 5 -1.29 0.29 -4.68
C ILE A 5 -1.64 -1.00 -3.94
N ALA A 6 -0.68 -1.60 -3.25
CA ALA A 6 -0.89 -2.80 -2.46
C ALA A 6 -0.30 -2.66 -1.05
N SER A 7 -0.82 -3.44 -0.12
CA SER A 7 -0.41 -3.43 1.28
C SER A 7 -0.56 -4.81 1.91
N ASP A 8 0.16 -5.03 2.99
CA ASP A 8 -0.10 -6.14 3.91
C ASP A 8 -0.08 -7.52 3.20
N ILE A 9 1.03 -7.79 2.47
CA ILE A 9 1.28 -9.05 1.77
C ILE A 9 1.63 -10.15 2.79
N HIS A 10 2.39 -9.80 3.85
CA HIS A 10 2.74 -10.68 4.96
C HIS A 10 3.35 -12.03 4.52
N GLY A 11 4.17 -12.04 3.48
CA GLY A 11 4.84 -13.25 3.00
C GLY A 11 3.93 -14.26 2.29
N ALA A 12 2.68 -13.90 1.98
CA ALA A 12 1.71 -14.74 1.26
C ALA A 12 2.07 -14.82 -0.23
N ALA A 13 2.80 -15.85 -0.63
CA ALA A 13 3.37 -15.96 -1.97
C ALA A 13 2.31 -16.13 -3.08
N ASP A 14 1.22 -16.86 -2.85
CA ASP A 14 0.12 -16.97 -3.81
C ASP A 14 -0.57 -15.63 -4.06
N ALA A 15 -0.83 -14.88 -2.99
CA ALA A 15 -1.41 -13.54 -3.08
C ALA A 15 -0.47 -12.58 -3.82
N CYS A 16 0.83 -12.63 -3.51
CA CYS A 16 1.84 -11.87 -4.24
C CYS A 16 1.89 -12.23 -5.72
N ALA A 17 1.79 -13.52 -6.08
CA ALA A 17 1.77 -13.95 -7.48
C ALA A 17 0.54 -13.41 -8.24
N ARG A 18 -0.65 -13.42 -7.61
CA ARG A 18 -1.84 -12.79 -8.19
C ARG A 18 -1.67 -11.28 -8.34
N LEU A 19 -1.07 -10.63 -7.34
CA LEU A 19 -0.74 -9.20 -7.41
C LEU A 19 0.22 -8.90 -8.57
N MET A 20 1.26 -9.72 -8.78
CA MET A 20 2.17 -9.57 -9.92
C MET A 20 1.44 -9.66 -11.26
N SER A 21 0.52 -10.62 -11.41
CA SER A 21 -0.33 -10.74 -12.61
C SER A 21 -1.24 -9.51 -12.79
N ALA A 22 -1.79 -8.98 -11.71
CA ALA A 22 -2.59 -7.75 -11.74
C ALA A 22 -1.74 -6.52 -12.14
N ILE A 23 -0.53 -6.38 -11.62
CA ILE A 23 0.42 -5.32 -12.00
C ILE A 23 0.75 -5.38 -13.50
N GLU A 24 0.97 -6.57 -14.03
CA GLU A 24 1.21 -6.74 -15.47
C GLU A 24 -0.01 -6.32 -16.31
N ALA A 25 -1.20 -6.75 -15.93
CA ALA A 25 -2.45 -6.40 -16.63
C ALA A 25 -2.77 -4.91 -16.55
N GLU A 26 -2.58 -4.27 -15.39
CA GLU A 26 -2.84 -2.85 -15.19
C GLU A 26 -1.81 -1.95 -15.87
N SER A 27 -0.60 -2.45 -16.12
CA SER A 27 0.51 -1.68 -16.71
C SER A 27 0.71 -0.29 -16.09
N PRO A 28 0.91 -0.18 -14.76
CA PRO A 28 1.00 1.11 -14.08
C PRO A 28 2.35 1.80 -14.35
N ASP A 29 2.38 3.12 -14.19
CA ASP A 29 3.62 3.91 -14.19
C ASP A 29 4.52 3.54 -13.01
N ARG A 30 3.92 3.28 -11.82
CA ARG A 30 4.61 2.85 -10.60
C ARG A 30 3.74 1.90 -9.79
N VAL A 31 4.41 1.12 -8.95
CA VAL A 31 3.79 0.24 -7.95
C VAL A 31 4.07 0.81 -6.56
N VAL A 32 3.03 1.07 -5.79
CA VAL A 32 3.13 1.55 -4.41
C VAL A 32 2.89 0.38 -3.47
N LEU A 33 3.86 0.14 -2.57
CA LEU A 33 3.77 -0.88 -1.52
C LEU A 33 3.72 -0.18 -0.17
N LEU A 34 2.62 -0.35 0.56
CA LEU A 34 2.37 0.37 1.81
C LEU A 34 2.86 -0.37 3.06
N GLY A 35 3.81 -1.30 2.91
CA GLY A 35 4.45 -2.01 4.01
C GLY A 35 3.81 -3.35 4.39
N ASP A 36 4.38 -3.97 5.42
CA ASP A 36 4.07 -5.31 5.91
C ASP A 36 4.18 -6.38 4.79
N LEU A 37 5.38 -6.41 4.15
CA LEU A 37 5.58 -7.18 2.92
C LEU A 37 5.95 -8.65 3.17
N LEU A 38 6.90 -8.92 4.10
CA LEU A 38 7.54 -10.23 4.23
C LEU A 38 7.13 -10.99 5.49
N TYR A 39 7.06 -10.32 6.63
CA TYR A 39 6.78 -10.95 7.92
C TYR A 39 5.27 -10.97 8.21
N HIS A 40 4.76 -12.12 8.67
CA HIS A 40 3.33 -12.28 8.96
C HIS A 40 2.86 -11.45 10.17
N GLY A 41 3.79 -11.03 11.06
CA GLY A 41 3.50 -10.35 12.32
C GLY A 41 3.03 -11.32 13.41
N PRO A 42 3.38 -11.07 14.68
CA PRO A 42 3.12 -12.02 15.77
C PRO A 42 1.64 -12.12 16.16
N ARG A 43 0.79 -11.21 15.65
CA ARG A 43 -0.65 -11.17 15.95
C ARG A 43 -1.51 -11.88 14.89
N ASN A 44 -0.91 -12.30 13.78
CA ASN A 44 -1.62 -12.94 12.68
C ASN A 44 -1.23 -14.41 12.59
N ASP A 45 -2.16 -15.26 12.16
CA ASP A 45 -1.83 -16.61 11.73
C ASP A 45 -0.99 -16.57 10.45
N LEU A 46 -0.19 -17.62 10.23
CA LEU A 46 0.57 -17.75 8.99
C LEU A 46 -0.39 -17.82 7.80
N PRO A 47 -0.18 -17.02 6.75
CA PRO A 47 -0.89 -17.19 5.50
C PRO A 47 -0.71 -18.64 4.96
N LYS A 48 -1.72 -19.15 4.26
CA LYS A 48 -1.73 -20.53 3.76
C LYS A 48 -0.49 -20.88 2.93
N ASP A 49 0.04 -19.93 2.14
CA ASP A 49 1.27 -20.09 1.34
C ASP A 49 2.32 -19.07 1.81
N TYR A 50 2.69 -19.18 3.09
CA TYR A 50 3.73 -18.31 3.66
C TYR A 50 5.12 -18.71 3.12
N ALA A 51 5.64 -17.93 2.18
CA ALA A 51 6.93 -18.17 1.54
C ALA A 51 7.64 -16.83 1.23
N PRO A 52 8.16 -16.12 2.25
CA PRO A 52 8.73 -14.77 2.07
C PRO A 52 9.88 -14.72 1.06
N LYS A 53 10.68 -15.78 0.90
CA LYS A 53 11.72 -15.82 -0.13
C LYS A 53 11.15 -15.71 -1.55
N ARG A 54 10.01 -16.36 -1.83
CA ARG A 54 9.31 -16.21 -3.12
C ARG A 54 8.75 -14.81 -3.32
N VAL A 55 8.23 -14.18 -2.24
CA VAL A 55 7.76 -12.79 -2.28
C VAL A 55 8.93 -11.85 -2.60
N ILE A 56 10.10 -12.03 -1.98
CA ILE A 56 11.31 -11.26 -2.27
C ILE A 56 11.69 -11.34 -3.76
N GLU A 57 11.70 -12.55 -4.33
CA GLU A 57 12.04 -12.75 -5.75
C GLU A 57 11.06 -12.01 -6.67
N MET A 58 9.75 -12.12 -6.42
CA MET A 58 8.71 -11.45 -7.18
C MET A 58 8.81 -9.92 -7.08
N LEU A 59 8.89 -9.37 -5.88
CA LEU A 59 8.96 -7.91 -5.69
C LEU A 59 10.27 -7.33 -6.24
N ASN A 60 11.38 -8.04 -6.11
CA ASN A 60 12.66 -7.62 -6.67
C ASN A 60 12.68 -7.63 -8.21
N SER A 61 11.82 -8.40 -8.87
CA SER A 61 11.73 -8.39 -10.34
C SER A 61 11.15 -7.10 -10.91
N ILE A 62 10.48 -6.29 -10.08
CA ILE A 62 9.88 -5.00 -10.47
C ILE A 62 10.46 -3.82 -9.67
N ALA A 63 11.62 -4.00 -9.02
CA ALA A 63 12.20 -3.05 -8.07
C ALA A 63 12.37 -1.62 -8.62
N ASP A 64 12.64 -1.47 -9.91
CA ASP A 64 12.81 -0.19 -10.61
C ASP A 64 11.51 0.66 -10.69
N ARG A 65 10.36 0.03 -10.48
CA ARG A 65 9.05 0.70 -10.50
C ARG A 65 8.41 0.86 -9.12
N VAL A 66 9.02 0.30 -8.07
CA VAL A 66 8.46 0.28 -6.72
C VAL A 66 8.72 1.58 -5.97
N ILE A 67 7.70 2.07 -5.30
CA ILE A 67 7.78 3.07 -4.24
C ILE A 67 7.19 2.41 -2.99
N ALA A 68 7.98 2.25 -1.94
CA ALA A 68 7.52 1.58 -0.73
C ALA A 68 7.64 2.47 0.50
N VAL A 69 6.80 2.20 1.49
CA VAL A 69 6.90 2.73 2.84
C VAL A 69 7.04 1.59 3.84
N ARG A 70 7.55 1.88 5.01
CA ARG A 70 7.73 0.92 6.09
C ARG A 70 6.40 0.64 6.79
N GLY A 71 6.05 -0.64 6.94
CA GLY A 71 5.02 -1.08 7.86
C GLY A 71 5.56 -1.30 9.29
N ASN A 72 4.71 -1.79 10.17
CA ASN A 72 5.13 -2.11 11.52
C ASN A 72 5.88 -3.46 11.63
N CYS A 73 5.86 -4.26 10.58
CA CYS A 73 6.56 -5.54 10.53
C CYS A 73 7.89 -5.48 9.79
N GLU A 74 8.24 -4.40 9.10
CA GLU A 74 9.54 -4.25 8.44
C GLU A 74 10.67 -4.05 9.46
N ALA A 75 11.79 -4.71 9.19
CA ALA A 75 13.05 -4.57 9.92
C ALA A 75 14.21 -4.31 8.95
N GLU A 76 15.39 -3.95 9.48
CA GLU A 76 16.59 -3.71 8.67
C GLU A 76 16.93 -4.91 7.77
N VAL A 77 16.62 -6.14 8.19
CA VAL A 77 16.85 -7.35 7.39
C VAL A 77 16.02 -7.36 6.10
N ASP A 78 14.83 -6.74 6.09
CA ASP A 78 14.01 -6.65 4.87
C ASP A 78 14.68 -5.74 3.84
N GLN A 79 15.28 -4.62 4.29
CA GLN A 79 16.07 -3.76 3.40
C GLN A 79 17.33 -4.44 2.87
N MET A 80 17.88 -5.42 3.56
CA MET A 80 19.06 -6.18 3.06
C MET A 80 18.72 -7.10 1.89
N VAL A 81 17.46 -7.52 1.76
CA VAL A 81 17.01 -8.49 0.75
C VAL A 81 16.12 -7.88 -0.35
N LEU A 82 15.46 -6.74 -0.08
CA LEU A 82 14.68 -5.99 -1.06
C LEU A 82 15.57 -4.98 -1.79
N LYS A 83 15.45 -4.94 -3.13
CA LYS A 83 16.27 -4.08 -4.00
C LYS A 83 15.76 -2.65 -4.14
N PHE A 84 14.68 -2.30 -3.45
CA PHE A 84 14.10 -0.96 -3.40
C PHE A 84 14.08 -0.45 -1.96
N PRO A 85 14.10 0.87 -1.71
CA PRO A 85 13.96 1.43 -0.36
C PRO A 85 12.60 1.05 0.25
N CYS A 86 12.60 0.48 1.47
CA CYS A 86 11.39 0.05 2.14
C CYS A 86 11.26 0.53 3.60
N MET A 87 12.15 1.42 4.06
CA MET A 87 12.24 1.82 5.47
C MET A 87 11.77 3.27 5.74
N ALA A 88 11.19 3.95 4.76
CA ALA A 88 10.65 5.30 4.97
C ALA A 88 9.27 5.23 5.64
N ASP A 89 9.04 6.00 6.71
CA ASP A 89 7.74 6.05 7.39
C ASP A 89 6.62 6.62 6.50
N HIS A 90 6.98 7.43 5.52
CA HIS A 90 6.08 7.98 4.51
C HIS A 90 6.83 8.36 3.24
N ASN A 91 6.07 8.49 2.16
CA ASN A 91 6.49 9.10 0.91
C ASN A 91 5.40 10.07 0.42
N VAL A 92 5.80 11.07 -0.36
CA VAL A 92 4.87 12.03 -0.97
C VAL A 92 5.03 11.99 -2.48
N LEU A 93 3.93 11.75 -3.18
CA LEU A 93 3.88 11.82 -4.64
C LEU A 93 3.01 13.00 -5.07
N LEU A 94 3.46 13.70 -6.11
CA LEU A 94 2.70 14.77 -6.74
C LEU A 94 2.28 14.34 -8.15
N ASP A 95 0.97 14.15 -8.36
CA ASP A 95 0.41 14.00 -9.71
C ASP A 95 0.06 15.37 -10.29
N SER A 96 1.01 15.96 -11.02
CA SER A 96 0.83 17.27 -11.65
C SER A 96 -0.17 17.25 -12.82
N GLY A 97 -0.45 16.06 -13.38
CA GLY A 97 -1.37 15.86 -14.50
C GLY A 97 -2.76 15.35 -14.11
N ALA A 98 -3.10 15.35 -12.81
CA ALA A 98 -4.41 14.92 -12.36
C ALA A 98 -5.54 15.82 -12.88
N GLU A 99 -6.71 15.23 -13.14
CA GLU A 99 -7.91 15.98 -13.55
C GLU A 99 -8.27 17.05 -12.51
N GLY A 100 -8.45 18.28 -12.94
CA GLY A 100 -8.77 19.42 -12.07
C GLY A 100 -7.55 20.05 -11.38
N GLY A 101 -6.31 19.69 -11.74
CA GLY A 101 -5.06 20.26 -11.24
C GLY A 101 -4.24 19.32 -10.36
N PRO A 102 -3.08 19.75 -9.87
CA PRO A 102 -2.16 18.92 -9.09
C PRO A 102 -2.84 18.21 -7.91
N TYR A 103 -2.47 16.94 -7.69
CA TYR A 103 -3.00 16.10 -6.63
C TYR A 103 -1.86 15.48 -5.81
N THR A 104 -1.91 15.65 -4.50
CA THR A 104 -0.86 15.15 -3.59
C THR A 104 -1.30 13.84 -2.95
N LEU A 105 -0.44 12.81 -3.04
CA LEU A 105 -0.63 11.52 -2.39
C LEU A 105 0.38 11.41 -1.24
N PHE A 106 -0.10 11.36 -0.01
CA PHE A 106 0.71 11.05 1.15
C PHE A 106 0.59 9.55 1.42
N LEU A 107 1.68 8.83 1.20
CA LEU A 107 1.77 7.38 1.31
C LEU A 107 2.34 7.02 2.68
N THR A 108 1.66 6.18 3.43
CA THR A 108 2.11 5.69 4.73
C THR A 108 1.56 4.30 4.98
N HIS A 109 1.98 3.65 6.07
CA HIS A 109 1.40 2.35 6.42
C HIS A 109 0.13 2.46 7.28
N GLY A 110 0.04 3.43 8.18
CA GLY A 110 -1.11 3.57 9.09
C GLY A 110 -0.77 3.40 10.57
N HIS A 111 0.50 3.10 10.92
CA HIS A 111 0.96 2.92 12.30
C HIS A 111 1.76 4.12 12.84
N VAL A 112 2.21 5.03 11.97
CA VAL A 112 2.90 6.30 12.33
C VAL A 112 2.02 7.49 11.98
N TYR A 113 1.46 7.51 10.77
CA TYR A 113 0.43 8.43 10.31
C TYR A 113 -0.79 7.62 9.91
N GLY A 114 -1.98 8.14 10.16
CA GLY A 114 -3.23 7.44 9.84
C GLY A 114 -4.46 8.27 10.20
N PRO A 115 -5.63 7.89 9.68
CA PRO A 115 -6.87 8.65 9.86
C PRO A 115 -7.61 8.34 11.16
N GLY A 116 -7.10 7.46 12.03
CA GLY A 116 -7.85 6.98 13.20
C GLY A 116 -8.92 5.92 12.89
N TYR A 117 -9.06 5.53 11.62
CA TYR A 117 -10.07 4.55 11.20
C TYR A 117 -9.63 3.13 11.57
N HIS A 118 -10.57 2.33 12.05
CA HIS A 118 -10.33 0.96 12.51
C HIS A 118 -9.25 0.93 13.59
N ASN A 119 -8.09 0.35 13.33
CA ASN A 119 -6.96 0.29 14.25
C ASN A 119 -5.72 1.04 13.76
N SER A 120 -5.87 1.95 12.82
CA SER A 120 -4.80 2.90 12.48
C SER A 120 -4.63 3.94 13.57
N VAL A 121 -3.45 4.58 13.63
CA VAL A 121 -3.25 5.72 14.51
C VAL A 121 -4.07 6.92 14.02
N ASP A 122 -4.47 7.77 14.95
CA ASP A 122 -5.05 9.07 14.64
C ASP A 122 -3.92 10.12 14.68
N SER A 123 -3.25 10.27 13.54
CA SER A 123 -2.09 11.15 13.37
C SER A 123 -2.04 11.67 11.94
N TRP A 124 -2.64 12.81 11.71
CA TRP A 124 -2.74 13.41 10.38
C TRP A 124 -1.49 14.24 10.03
N PRO A 125 -0.92 14.04 8.84
CA PRO A 125 0.06 14.99 8.31
C PRO A 125 -0.63 16.28 7.85
N ALA A 126 0.10 17.39 7.81
CA ALA A 126 -0.39 18.60 7.16
C ALA A 126 -0.46 18.37 5.64
N LEU A 127 -1.68 18.29 5.10
CA LEU A 127 -1.93 18.03 3.68
C LEU A 127 -2.43 19.29 2.97
N PRO A 128 -1.97 19.55 1.72
CA PRO A 128 -2.51 20.64 0.91
C PRO A 128 -3.94 20.31 0.43
N PRO A 129 -4.70 21.28 -0.04
CA PRO A 129 -5.93 21.01 -0.79
C PRO A 129 -5.68 20.05 -1.95
N ARG A 130 -6.68 19.23 -2.30
CA ARG A 130 -6.58 18.18 -3.32
C ARG A 130 -5.47 17.16 -3.01
N SER A 131 -5.68 16.46 -1.91
CA SER A 131 -4.76 15.41 -1.45
C SER A 131 -5.48 14.15 -1.03
N ALA A 132 -4.72 13.08 -0.91
CA ALA A 132 -5.14 11.82 -0.30
C ALA A 132 -4.13 11.36 0.75
N LEU A 133 -4.65 10.83 1.86
CA LEU A 133 -3.95 9.98 2.81
C LEU A 133 -4.14 8.53 2.38
N VAL A 134 -3.08 7.90 1.90
CA VAL A 134 -3.08 6.53 1.39
C VAL A 134 -2.35 5.64 2.38
N TYR A 135 -3.04 4.64 2.95
CA TYR A 135 -2.50 3.85 4.06
C TYR A 135 -2.91 2.36 3.98
N GLY A 136 -2.26 1.49 4.75
CA GLY A 136 -2.51 0.05 4.88
C GLY A 136 -2.89 -0.35 6.31
N HIS A 137 -2.16 -1.33 6.89
CA HIS A 137 -2.19 -1.72 8.30
C HIS A 137 -3.49 -2.34 8.83
N THR A 138 -4.63 -1.79 8.48
CA THR A 138 -5.91 -2.23 9.03
C THR A 138 -6.44 -3.49 8.36
N HIS A 139 -5.97 -3.81 7.16
CA HIS A 139 -6.41 -4.88 6.26
C HIS A 139 -7.89 -4.74 5.83
N ILE A 140 -8.42 -3.51 5.89
CA ILE A 140 -9.81 -3.18 5.58
C ILE A 140 -9.81 -2.10 4.51
N LYS A 141 -10.57 -2.33 3.44
CA LYS A 141 -10.72 -1.36 2.35
C LYS A 141 -11.41 -0.08 2.82
N VAL A 142 -10.85 1.08 2.46
CA VAL A 142 -11.43 2.39 2.69
C VAL A 142 -11.27 3.22 1.41
N SER A 143 -12.32 3.95 1.02
CA SER A 143 -12.25 4.92 -0.07
C SER A 143 -13.33 5.99 0.15
N GLU A 144 -12.98 7.04 0.87
CA GLU A 144 -13.92 8.10 1.24
C GLU A 144 -13.22 9.45 1.45
N LYS A 145 -14.00 10.52 1.45
CA LYS A 145 -13.50 11.84 1.78
C LYS A 145 -13.65 12.08 3.27
N ASP A 146 -12.54 12.37 3.94
CA ASP A 146 -12.58 12.81 5.33
C ASP A 146 -13.15 14.23 5.43
N ALA A 147 -14.18 14.38 6.27
CA ALA A 147 -14.91 15.64 6.38
C ALA A 147 -14.14 16.72 7.17
N GLU A 148 -13.32 16.30 8.11
CA GLU A 148 -12.57 17.20 8.99
C GLU A 148 -11.33 17.78 8.28
N HIS A 149 -10.56 16.92 7.61
CA HIS A 149 -9.31 17.30 6.95
C HIS A 149 -9.49 17.63 5.46
N GLY A 150 -10.65 17.28 4.88
CA GLY A 150 -10.97 17.55 3.48
C GLY A 150 -10.17 16.72 2.46
N ALA A 151 -9.30 15.82 2.92
CA ALA A 151 -8.52 14.92 2.10
C ALA A 151 -9.31 13.64 1.76
N TRP A 152 -8.91 12.98 0.66
CA TRP A 152 -9.40 11.62 0.39
C TRP A 152 -8.63 10.63 1.25
N VAL A 153 -9.32 9.67 1.83
CA VAL A 153 -8.71 8.57 2.60
C VAL A 153 -8.86 7.28 1.80
N PHE A 154 -7.73 6.63 1.52
CA PHE A 154 -7.71 5.40 0.75
C PHE A 154 -6.87 4.32 1.41
N ASN A 155 -7.46 3.13 1.58
CA ASN A 155 -6.76 1.92 2.00
C ASN A 155 -7.07 0.81 0.98
N PRO A 156 -6.07 0.21 0.32
CA PRO A 156 -6.31 -0.83 -0.68
C PRO A 156 -6.85 -2.14 -0.09
N GLY A 157 -6.94 -2.26 1.23
CA GLY A 157 -7.12 -3.53 1.92
C GLY A 157 -5.81 -4.29 2.03
N SER A 158 -5.88 -5.59 2.29
CA SER A 158 -4.72 -6.47 2.35
C SER A 158 -4.68 -7.42 1.16
N ALA A 159 -3.49 -7.56 0.56
CA ALA A 159 -3.26 -8.57 -0.47
C ALA A 159 -3.14 -9.97 0.13
N GLY A 160 -2.50 -10.12 1.31
CA GLY A 160 -2.16 -11.42 1.90
C GLY A 160 -3.17 -11.94 2.91
N ILE A 161 -3.63 -11.09 3.83
CA ILE A 161 -4.47 -11.48 4.98
C ILE A 161 -5.62 -10.48 5.21
N PRO A 162 -6.59 -10.39 4.28
CA PRO A 162 -7.70 -9.44 4.38
C PRO A 162 -8.58 -9.71 5.60
N LYS A 163 -9.09 -8.65 6.22
CA LYS A 163 -10.04 -8.71 7.35
C LYS A 163 -11.48 -8.35 6.96
N ASP A 164 -11.70 -7.96 5.71
CA ASP A 164 -13.00 -7.56 5.15
C ASP A 164 -13.51 -8.52 4.05
N GLY A 165 -13.04 -9.75 4.06
CA GLY A 165 -13.56 -10.87 3.28
C GLY A 165 -12.87 -11.14 1.94
N SER A 166 -12.07 -10.22 1.38
CA SER A 166 -11.41 -10.46 0.09
C SER A 166 -10.06 -9.76 -0.04
N ALA A 167 -9.08 -10.50 -0.60
CA ALA A 167 -7.79 -9.95 -0.98
C ALA A 167 -7.97 -8.91 -2.10
N SER A 168 -7.24 -7.79 -1.99
CA SER A 168 -7.44 -6.64 -2.87
C SER A 168 -6.18 -5.82 -3.05
N TYR A 169 -6.24 -4.95 -4.05
CA TYR A 169 -5.30 -3.87 -4.31
C TYR A 169 -6.07 -2.63 -4.76
N GLY A 170 -5.41 -1.50 -4.79
CA GLY A 170 -5.95 -0.25 -5.31
C GLY A 170 -5.37 0.10 -6.67
N VAL A 171 -6.16 0.79 -7.49
CA VAL A 171 -5.70 1.52 -8.66
C VAL A 171 -5.97 2.99 -8.43
N TYR A 172 -4.93 3.80 -8.60
CA TYR A 172 -5.04 5.25 -8.67
C TYR A 172 -4.82 5.70 -10.11
N GLU A 173 -5.69 6.55 -10.61
CA GLU A 173 -5.49 7.20 -11.90
C GLU A 173 -6.10 8.60 -11.90
N SER A 174 -5.26 9.61 -12.17
CA SER A 174 -5.67 11.00 -12.38
C SER A 174 -6.57 11.59 -11.28
N GLY A 175 -6.29 11.29 -10.00
CA GLY A 175 -7.05 11.78 -8.84
C GLY A 175 -8.20 10.89 -8.40
N ARG A 176 -8.36 9.71 -9.00
CA ARG A 176 -9.41 8.73 -8.65
C ARG A 176 -8.82 7.45 -8.11
N PHE A 177 -9.50 6.83 -7.16
CA PHE A 177 -9.12 5.56 -6.55
C PHE A 177 -10.20 4.52 -6.80
N GLU A 178 -9.77 3.30 -7.09
CA GLU A 178 -10.64 2.14 -7.23
C GLU A 178 -10.05 0.93 -6.51
N HIS A 179 -10.89 0.11 -5.87
CA HIS A 179 -10.51 -1.20 -5.37
C HIS A 179 -10.65 -2.26 -6.46
N ARG A 180 -9.67 -3.15 -6.52
CA ARG A 180 -9.69 -4.35 -7.37
C ARG A 180 -9.46 -5.58 -6.50
N MET A 181 -10.13 -6.69 -6.83
CA MET A 181 -9.94 -7.97 -6.13
C MET A 181 -8.80 -8.77 -6.76
N LEU A 182 -8.08 -9.53 -5.92
CA LEU A 182 -7.03 -10.45 -6.31
C LEU A 182 -7.55 -11.89 -6.53
#